data_0a0f4df3c6d3deac7c468483c166bd17
#
_entry.id   0a0f4df3c6d3deac7c468483c166bd17
#
_cell.length_a   1.000
_cell.length_b   1.000
_cell.length_c   1.000
_cell.angle_alpha   90.00
_cell.angle_beta   90.00
_cell.angle_gamma   90.00
#
_symmetry.space_group_name_H-M   'P 1'
#
loop_
_entity.id
_entity.type
_entity.pdbx_description
1 polymer ?
#
loop_
_entity_poly.entity_id
_entity_poly.type
_entity_poly.pdbx_seq_one_letter_code
_entity_poly.pdbx_strand_id
1 'polypeptide(L)'
;MKDYLKLSLILCFICFISALLLSFVNSKTMPIREKILADKEFKAKKEVFPAAEKFLDPLNYEDITIYMCVDKDDKILGAIIKCAPSGFSGNILMLFGLTLDGYITGLKILNHTETPGLGSKMEEINKKKSEELLKKNKQSRNKTNKTKY
;
A
#
# COMPACT_ATOMS: atom_id res chain seq x y z
N MET A 1 11.11 23.95 -51.16
CA MET A 1 11.58 24.22 -49.76
C MET A 1 10.52 24.91 -48.90
N LYS A 2 9.81 25.92 -49.39
CA LYS A 2 8.78 26.66 -48.62
C LYS A 2 7.59 25.78 -48.17
N ASP A 3 7.21 24.78 -48.95
CA ASP A 3 6.06 23.91 -48.58
C ASP A 3 6.40 22.89 -47.50
N TYR A 4 7.62 22.37 -47.47
CA TYR A 4 8.10 21.48 -46.39
C TYR A 4 8.20 22.23 -45.06
N LEU A 5 8.62 23.49 -45.08
CA LEU A 5 8.66 24.36 -43.91
C LEU A 5 7.26 24.63 -43.35
N LYS A 6 6.26 24.86 -44.21
CA LYS A 6 4.86 25.05 -43.81
C LYS A 6 4.29 23.78 -43.14
N LEU A 7 4.53 22.61 -43.75
CA LEU A 7 4.07 21.32 -43.19
C LEU A 7 4.70 21.04 -41.82
N SER A 8 6.01 21.26 -41.69
CA SER A 8 6.73 21.10 -40.45
C SER A 8 6.19 22.02 -39.35
N LEU A 9 5.86 23.26 -39.68
CA LEU A 9 5.34 24.24 -38.73
C LEU A 9 3.92 23.88 -38.25
N ILE A 10 3.08 23.37 -39.14
CA ILE A 10 1.74 22.89 -38.80
C ILE A 10 1.85 21.69 -37.84
N LEU A 11 2.73 20.73 -38.15
CA LEU A 11 2.93 19.55 -37.30
C LEU A 11 3.45 19.95 -35.90
N CYS A 12 4.41 20.85 -35.84
CA CYS A 12 4.93 21.41 -34.60
C CYS A 12 3.82 22.06 -33.75
N PHE A 13 2.94 22.82 -34.38
CA PHE A 13 1.82 23.49 -33.72
C PHE A 13 0.81 22.48 -33.12
N ILE A 14 0.48 21.41 -33.87
CA ILE A 14 -0.40 20.35 -33.39
C ILE A 14 0.23 19.63 -32.18
N CYS A 15 1.51 19.27 -32.27
CA CYS A 15 2.23 18.64 -31.16
C CYS A 15 2.29 19.54 -29.91
N PHE A 16 2.50 20.84 -30.11
CA PHE A 16 2.54 21.82 -29.03
C PHE A 16 1.20 21.91 -28.30
N ILE A 17 0.08 22.03 -29.06
CA ILE A 17 -1.26 22.04 -28.45
C ILE A 17 -1.55 20.74 -27.70
N SER A 18 -1.21 19.59 -28.28
CA SER A 18 -1.43 18.30 -27.64
C SER A 18 -0.64 18.16 -26.33
N ALA A 19 0.60 18.62 -26.30
CA ALA A 19 1.43 18.63 -25.11
C ALA A 19 0.87 19.56 -24.01
N LEU A 20 0.38 20.74 -24.39
CA LEU A 20 -0.25 21.66 -23.45
C LEU A 20 -1.52 21.08 -22.83
N LEU A 21 -2.40 20.48 -23.64
CA LEU A 21 -3.61 19.84 -23.15
C LEU A 21 -3.30 18.69 -22.18
N LEU A 22 -2.33 17.85 -22.52
CA LEU A 22 -1.92 16.73 -21.68
C LEU A 22 -1.33 17.22 -20.35
N SER A 23 -0.48 18.24 -20.40
CA SER A 23 0.11 18.87 -19.22
C SER A 23 -0.96 19.46 -18.30
N PHE A 24 -1.94 20.15 -18.87
CA PHE A 24 -3.05 20.73 -18.11
C PHE A 24 -3.90 19.69 -17.41
N VAL A 25 -4.28 18.60 -18.11
CA VAL A 25 -5.04 17.48 -17.53
C VAL A 25 -4.24 16.82 -16.43
N ASN A 26 -2.95 16.53 -16.65
CA ASN A 26 -2.07 15.92 -15.65
C ASN A 26 -1.96 16.77 -14.39
N SER A 27 -1.77 18.08 -14.54
CA SER A 27 -1.68 19.04 -13.42
C SER A 27 -2.92 19.04 -12.52
N LYS A 28 -4.10 18.86 -13.11
CA LYS A 28 -5.37 18.78 -12.37
C LYS A 28 -5.61 17.41 -11.74
N THR A 29 -5.10 16.36 -12.37
CA THR A 29 -5.36 14.97 -11.96
C THR A 29 -4.38 14.49 -10.88
N MET A 30 -3.14 14.98 -10.87
CA MET A 30 -2.11 14.58 -9.91
C MET A 30 -2.55 14.72 -8.44
N PRO A 31 -3.04 15.89 -7.96
CA PRO A 31 -3.39 16.05 -6.55
C PRO A 31 -4.55 15.16 -6.11
N ILE A 32 -5.46 14.82 -7.04
CA ILE A 32 -6.58 13.92 -6.77
C ILE A 32 -6.08 12.48 -6.63
N ARG A 33 -5.16 12.07 -7.49
CA ARG A 33 -4.55 10.72 -7.44
C ARG A 33 -3.76 10.52 -6.15
N GLU A 34 -2.98 11.51 -5.73
CA GLU A 34 -2.21 11.45 -4.47
C GLU A 34 -3.13 11.30 -3.25
N LYS A 35 -4.23 12.05 -3.19
CA LYS A 35 -5.23 11.91 -2.11
C LYS A 35 -5.86 10.52 -2.10
N ILE A 36 -6.27 10.01 -3.27
CA ILE A 36 -6.87 8.67 -3.36
C ILE A 36 -5.87 7.58 -2.94
N LEU A 37 -4.59 7.72 -3.29
CA LEU A 37 -3.56 6.78 -2.89
C LEU A 37 -3.30 6.83 -1.39
N ALA A 38 -3.21 8.03 -0.81
CA ALA A 38 -3.05 8.22 0.62
C ALA A 38 -4.23 7.63 1.42
N ASP A 39 -5.46 7.88 0.97
CA ASP A 39 -6.66 7.32 1.59
C ASP A 39 -6.71 5.79 1.51
N LYS A 40 -6.31 5.22 0.37
CA LYS A 40 -6.21 3.76 0.20
C LYS A 40 -5.14 3.17 1.12
N GLU A 41 -3.98 3.81 1.22
CA GLU A 41 -2.91 3.36 2.10
C GLU A 41 -3.32 3.45 3.57
N PHE A 42 -3.97 4.54 3.98
CA PHE A 42 -4.48 4.71 5.34
C PHE A 42 -5.53 3.63 5.70
N LYS A 43 -6.49 3.39 4.81
CA LYS A 43 -7.48 2.32 4.99
C LYS A 43 -6.83 0.94 5.09
N ALA A 44 -5.83 0.66 4.25
CA ALA A 44 -5.09 -0.58 4.29
C ALA A 44 -4.31 -0.76 5.59
N LYS A 45 -3.67 0.30 6.11
CA LYS A 45 -2.99 0.30 7.42
C LYS A 45 -3.97 0.00 8.55
N LYS A 46 -5.15 0.63 8.54
CA LYS A 46 -6.19 0.41 9.54
C LYS A 46 -6.76 -1.02 9.50
N GLU A 47 -6.85 -1.60 8.30
CA GLU A 47 -7.29 -2.99 8.09
C GLU A 47 -6.26 -4.00 8.60
N VAL A 48 -4.96 -3.72 8.39
CA VAL A 48 -3.84 -4.56 8.84
C VAL A 48 -3.62 -4.46 10.35
N PHE A 49 -3.81 -3.28 10.93
CA PHE A 49 -3.65 -3.04 12.37
C PHE A 49 -4.84 -2.27 12.95
N PRO A 50 -5.99 -2.93 13.18
CA PRO A 50 -7.22 -2.26 13.61
C PRO A 50 -7.14 -1.57 14.97
N ALA A 51 -6.27 -2.05 15.86
CA ALA A 51 -6.08 -1.49 17.19
C ALA A 51 -5.31 -0.16 17.22
N ALA A 52 -4.59 0.18 16.15
CA ALA A 52 -3.85 1.44 16.08
C ALA A 52 -4.80 2.63 15.86
N GLU A 53 -4.61 3.70 16.60
CA GLU A 53 -5.34 4.97 16.39
C GLU A 53 -4.57 5.91 15.46
N LYS A 54 -3.24 5.95 15.60
CA LYS A 54 -2.35 6.77 14.80
C LYS A 54 -1.19 5.94 14.26
N PHE A 55 -0.63 6.39 13.15
CA PHE A 55 0.59 5.85 12.56
C PHE A 55 1.64 6.97 12.58
N LEU A 56 2.80 6.69 13.17
CA LEU A 56 3.91 7.64 13.20
C LEU A 56 4.57 7.75 11.81
N ASP A 57 5.46 8.73 11.68
CA ASP A 57 6.20 8.98 10.45
C ASP A 57 6.97 7.72 10.01
N PRO A 58 7.04 7.47 8.69
CA PRO A 58 7.66 6.28 8.15
C PRO A 58 9.17 6.28 8.40
N LEU A 59 9.67 5.17 8.90
CA LEU A 59 11.09 4.86 8.95
C LEU A 59 11.44 4.03 7.70
N ASN A 60 12.24 4.60 6.80
CA ASN A 60 12.67 3.91 5.60
C ASN A 60 14.02 3.23 5.87
N TYR A 61 14.07 1.92 5.60
CA TYR A 61 15.28 1.11 5.72
C TYR A 61 15.41 0.23 4.48
N GLU A 62 16.36 0.57 3.60
CA GLU A 62 16.56 -0.11 2.31
C GLU A 62 15.24 -0.26 1.52
N ASP A 63 14.76 -1.50 1.36
CA ASP A 63 13.56 -1.85 0.58
C ASP A 63 12.29 -1.95 1.43
N ILE A 64 12.36 -1.62 2.72
CA ILE A 64 11.22 -1.67 3.63
C ILE A 64 10.91 -0.31 4.24
N THR A 65 9.62 -0.05 4.45
CA THR A 65 9.14 1.12 5.18
C THR A 65 8.37 0.64 6.41
N ILE A 66 8.74 1.14 7.58
CA ILE A 66 8.16 0.76 8.86
C ILE A 66 7.35 1.92 9.41
N TYR A 67 6.09 1.67 9.76
CA TYR A 67 5.19 2.61 10.43
C TYR A 67 4.92 2.13 11.85
N MET A 68 5.32 2.90 12.84
CA MET A 68 4.98 2.59 14.23
C MET A 68 3.51 2.86 14.49
N CYS A 69 2.84 1.90 15.11
CA CYS A 69 1.43 1.94 15.46
C CYS A 69 1.25 2.33 16.90
N VAL A 70 0.50 3.38 17.16
CA VAL A 70 0.25 3.88 18.53
C VAL A 70 -1.25 3.94 18.85
N ASP A 71 -1.55 3.87 20.13
CA ASP A 71 -2.88 4.07 20.70
C ASP A 71 -3.17 5.57 20.91
N LYS A 72 -4.33 5.89 21.46
CA LYS A 72 -4.76 7.26 21.84
C LYS A 72 -3.78 7.94 22.81
N ASP A 73 -3.17 7.17 23.69
CA ASP A 73 -2.22 7.62 24.71
C ASP A 73 -0.77 7.63 24.21
N ASP A 74 -0.56 7.64 22.88
CA ASP A 74 0.74 7.58 22.20
C ASP A 74 1.62 6.38 22.61
N LYS A 75 1.01 5.33 23.17
CA LYS A 75 1.70 4.11 23.53
C LYS A 75 1.89 3.22 22.29
N ILE A 76 3.11 2.76 22.08
CA ILE A 76 3.44 1.87 20.96
C ILE A 76 2.74 0.52 21.15
N LEU A 77 1.94 0.11 20.16
CA LEU A 77 1.25 -1.18 20.11
C LEU A 77 1.97 -2.19 19.22
N GLY A 78 2.75 -1.71 18.25
CA GLY A 78 3.44 -2.53 17.27
C GLY A 78 3.88 -1.73 16.08
N ALA A 79 4.08 -2.40 14.95
CA ALA A 79 4.51 -1.79 13.71
C ALA A 79 3.80 -2.38 12.48
N ILE A 80 3.66 -1.59 11.44
CA ILE A 80 3.29 -2.03 10.10
C ILE A 80 4.52 -1.94 9.23
N ILE A 81 4.83 -3.01 8.53
CA ILE A 81 5.95 -3.11 7.60
C ILE A 81 5.39 -3.13 6.17
N LYS A 82 5.85 -2.19 5.36
CA LYS A 82 5.59 -2.10 3.93
C LYS A 82 6.82 -2.62 3.19
N CYS A 83 6.65 -3.62 2.37
CA CYS A 83 7.73 -4.21 1.57
C CYS A 83 7.24 -4.57 0.18
N ALA A 84 8.17 -4.72 -0.75
CA ALA A 84 7.90 -5.04 -2.14
C ALA A 84 8.75 -6.24 -2.63
N PRO A 85 8.58 -7.45 -2.05
CA PRO A 85 9.32 -8.62 -2.50
C PRO A 85 9.03 -8.93 -3.96
N SER A 86 10.01 -9.53 -4.64
CA SER A 86 9.88 -9.97 -6.01
C SER A 86 8.91 -11.14 -6.11
N GLY A 87 7.90 -11.01 -6.97
CA GLY A 87 7.00 -12.08 -7.38
C GLY A 87 7.47 -12.76 -8.67
N PHE A 88 6.57 -13.46 -9.36
CA PHE A 88 6.87 -14.13 -10.63
C PHE A 88 6.92 -13.15 -11.81
N SER A 89 5.95 -12.25 -11.92
CA SER A 89 5.82 -11.25 -13.00
C SER A 89 6.28 -9.85 -12.59
N GLY A 90 6.64 -9.65 -11.32
CA GLY A 90 7.10 -8.37 -10.80
C GLY A 90 6.97 -8.25 -9.30
N ASN A 91 7.16 -7.06 -8.77
CA ASN A 91 7.13 -6.83 -7.33
C ASN A 91 5.71 -6.85 -6.79
N ILE A 92 5.54 -7.45 -5.62
CA ILE A 92 4.27 -7.54 -4.89
C ILE A 92 4.34 -6.57 -3.71
N LEU A 93 3.70 -5.42 -3.83
CA LEU A 93 3.66 -4.43 -2.75
C LEU A 93 2.67 -4.88 -1.68
N MET A 94 3.15 -5.10 -0.45
CA MET A 94 2.33 -5.59 0.66
C MET A 94 2.59 -4.83 1.96
N LEU A 95 1.57 -4.86 2.83
CA LEU A 95 1.64 -4.41 4.22
C LEU A 95 1.39 -5.61 5.13
N PHE A 96 2.17 -5.73 6.20
CA PHE A 96 1.86 -6.64 7.29
C PHE A 96 2.12 -5.97 8.64
N GLY A 97 1.24 -6.25 9.58
CA GLY A 97 1.32 -5.69 10.92
C GLY A 97 1.91 -6.69 11.90
N LEU A 98 2.74 -6.19 12.81
CA LEU A 98 3.37 -6.93 13.90
C LEU A 98 3.08 -6.26 15.22
N THR A 99 2.66 -7.04 16.23
CA THR A 99 2.60 -6.58 17.63
C THR A 99 3.99 -6.58 18.24
N LEU A 100 4.17 -5.93 19.40
CA LEU A 100 5.42 -5.98 20.16
C LEU A 100 5.81 -7.40 20.60
N ASP A 101 4.82 -8.29 20.76
CA ASP A 101 5.02 -9.70 21.09
C ASP A 101 5.40 -10.58 19.89
N GLY A 102 5.58 -9.98 18.70
CA GLY A 102 5.93 -10.70 17.48
C GLY A 102 4.77 -11.41 16.74
N TYR A 103 3.52 -11.14 17.12
CA TYR A 103 2.36 -11.72 16.43
C TYR A 103 1.94 -10.88 15.21
N ILE A 104 1.61 -11.54 14.11
CA ILE A 104 1.07 -10.89 12.92
C ILE A 104 -0.38 -10.49 13.17
N THR A 105 -0.72 -9.21 13.03
CA THR A 105 -2.08 -8.69 13.18
C THR A 105 -2.92 -8.80 11.92
N GLY A 106 -2.28 -8.66 10.77
CA GLY A 106 -2.91 -8.78 9.46
C GLY A 106 -1.91 -8.63 8.33
N LEU A 107 -2.34 -8.97 7.12
CA LEU A 107 -1.57 -8.82 5.89
C LEU A 107 -2.49 -8.30 4.78
N LYS A 108 -2.03 -7.32 4.03
CA LYS A 108 -2.74 -6.74 2.89
C LYS A 108 -1.81 -6.55 1.70
N ILE A 109 -2.23 -7.02 0.55
CA ILE A 109 -1.57 -6.70 -0.73
C ILE A 109 -2.12 -5.37 -1.21
N LEU A 110 -1.24 -4.41 -1.49
CA LEU A 110 -1.60 -3.08 -2.02
C LEU A 110 -1.62 -3.06 -3.55
N ASN A 111 -0.61 -3.70 -4.15
CA ASN A 111 -0.46 -3.76 -5.60
C ASN A 111 0.39 -4.96 -6.01
N HIS A 112 0.11 -5.51 -7.18
CA HIS A 112 0.92 -6.56 -7.81
C HIS A 112 0.79 -6.47 -9.34
N THR A 113 1.79 -6.97 -10.05
CA THR A 113 1.83 -7.08 -11.52
C THR A 113 1.65 -8.52 -11.99
N GLU A 114 1.20 -9.41 -11.10
CA GLU A 114 0.97 -10.81 -11.41
C GLU A 114 -0.16 -11.01 -12.43
N THR A 115 -0.11 -12.11 -13.17
CA THR A 115 -1.08 -12.45 -14.21
C THR A 115 -2.52 -12.46 -13.67
N PRO A 116 -3.49 -11.89 -14.39
CA PRO A 116 -4.90 -11.94 -14.02
C PRO A 116 -5.38 -13.38 -13.75
N GLY A 117 -6.02 -13.59 -12.59
CA GLY A 117 -6.44 -14.92 -12.13
C GLY A 117 -5.52 -15.59 -11.11
N LEU A 118 -4.20 -15.44 -11.21
CA LEU A 118 -3.25 -15.87 -10.16
C LEU A 118 -3.17 -14.83 -9.03
N GLY A 119 -3.13 -13.55 -9.35
CA GLY A 119 -3.13 -12.46 -8.37
C GLY A 119 -4.40 -12.42 -7.51
N SER A 120 -5.57 -12.64 -8.08
CA SER A 120 -6.83 -12.70 -7.34
C SER A 120 -6.90 -13.88 -6.37
N LYS A 121 -6.34 -15.05 -6.75
CA LYS A 121 -6.20 -16.18 -5.83
C LYS A 121 -5.27 -15.88 -4.65
N MET A 122 -4.18 -15.15 -4.88
CA MET A 122 -3.30 -14.72 -3.78
C MET A 122 -4.00 -13.80 -2.79
N GLU A 123 -4.82 -12.85 -3.26
CA GLU A 123 -5.60 -11.98 -2.39
C GLU A 123 -6.61 -12.77 -1.54
N GLU A 124 -7.30 -13.74 -2.14
CA GLU A 124 -8.24 -14.60 -1.44
C GLU A 124 -7.56 -15.49 -0.39
N ILE A 125 -6.43 -16.11 -0.74
CA ILE A 125 -5.62 -16.93 0.17
C ILE A 125 -5.08 -16.09 1.31
N ASN A 126 -4.59 -14.88 1.04
CA ASN A 126 -4.10 -13.97 2.06
C ASN A 126 -5.20 -13.55 3.02
N LYS A 127 -6.40 -13.25 2.52
CA LYS A 127 -7.55 -12.91 3.36
C LYS A 127 -7.92 -14.07 4.29
N LYS A 128 -8.03 -15.28 3.77
CA LYS A 128 -8.31 -16.49 4.58
C LYS A 128 -7.22 -16.75 5.62
N LYS A 129 -5.95 -16.61 5.22
CA LYS A 129 -4.80 -16.88 6.10
C LYS A 129 -4.65 -15.80 7.19
N SER A 130 -4.92 -14.54 6.89
CA SER A 130 -4.92 -13.47 7.89
C SER A 130 -6.05 -13.66 8.92
N GLU A 131 -7.24 -14.07 8.50
CA GLU A 131 -8.35 -14.40 9.41
C GLU A 131 -8.02 -15.60 10.31
N GLU A 132 -7.37 -16.62 9.76
CA GLU A 132 -6.95 -17.81 10.53
C GLU A 132 -5.87 -17.46 11.56
N LEU A 133 -4.89 -16.64 11.18
CA LEU A 133 -3.85 -16.15 12.09
C LEU A 133 -4.45 -15.31 13.22
N LEU A 134 -5.40 -14.45 12.91
CA LEU A 134 -6.12 -13.65 13.92
C LEU A 134 -6.88 -14.53 14.92
N LYS A 135 -7.50 -15.62 14.45
CA LYS A 135 -8.18 -16.60 15.34
C LYS A 135 -7.18 -17.32 16.23
N LYS A 136 -6.05 -17.80 15.68
CA LYS A 136 -4.98 -18.45 16.48
C LYS A 136 -4.39 -17.53 17.53
N ASN A 137 -4.12 -16.28 17.18
CA ASN A 137 -3.59 -15.27 18.10
C ASN A 137 -4.56 -14.97 19.27
N LYS A 138 -5.87 -14.88 18.97
CA LYS A 138 -6.90 -14.72 20.02
C LYS A 138 -6.94 -15.91 20.96
N GLN A 139 -6.82 -17.14 20.45
CA GLN A 139 -6.80 -18.35 21.28
C GLN A 139 -5.55 -18.44 22.16
N SER A 140 -4.38 -18.07 21.64
CA SER A 140 -3.13 -18.05 22.40
C SER A 140 -3.18 -17.02 23.54
N ARG A 141 -3.69 -15.81 23.28
CA ARG A 141 -3.89 -14.78 24.32
C ARG A 141 -4.82 -15.25 25.45
N ASN A 142 -5.90 -15.93 25.08
CA ASN A 142 -6.85 -16.44 26.08
C ASN A 142 -6.26 -17.57 26.94
N LYS A 143 -5.35 -18.39 26.38
CA LYS A 143 -4.62 -19.41 27.16
C LYS A 143 -3.63 -18.77 28.12
N THR A 144 -2.86 -17.78 27.70
CA THR A 144 -1.87 -17.11 28.54
C THR A 144 -2.52 -16.35 29.71
N ASN A 145 -3.70 -15.77 29.49
CA ASN A 145 -4.44 -15.10 30.56
C ASN A 145 -5.08 -16.07 31.57
N LYS A 146 -5.41 -17.31 31.15
CA LYS A 146 -5.92 -18.34 32.08
C LYS A 146 -4.84 -18.98 32.98
N THR A 147 -3.57 -18.86 32.63
CA THR A 147 -2.45 -19.46 33.39
C THR A 147 -1.84 -18.47 34.39
N LYS A 148 -2.34 -17.22 34.42
CA LYS A 148 -1.88 -16.16 35.35
C LYS A 148 -2.75 -15.95 36.59
N TYR A 149 -3.75 -16.82 36.82
CA TYR A 149 -4.58 -16.81 38.04
C TYR A 149 -4.48 -18.13 38.82
#